data_d1642a3bd7d606208ed7e1e5b9f2062a
#
_entry.id   d1642a3bd7d606208ed7e1e5b9f2062a
#
_cell.length_a   1.000
_cell.length_b   1.000
_cell.length_c   1.000
_cell.angle_alpha   90.00
_cell.angle_beta   90.00
_cell.angle_gamma   90.00
#
_symmetry.space_group_name_H-M   'P 1'
#
loop_
_entity.id
_entity.type
_entity.pdbx_description
1 polymer ?
#
loop_
_entity_poly.entity_id
_entity_poly.type
_entity_poly.pdbx_seq_one_letter_code
_entity_poly.pdbx_strand_id
1 'polypeptide(L)'
;VGSEMCIRDRYIIKKNKYCLILALFILSFYLGRGVCALAKNTGKNTNSTVIVIDPGHGGSDPGKISTSGVMEKDVNLSIAMALKQLFENRGFTVVMTRTTDCDLAPDNSKHPKTDDLTKRTALMSKSNVAVSISIHQNSFEDSSSCGPQVFYYEASDAGKELASSVLGALNTSLCVANPRSIKPNKEYFILKKSTSPTVIVECGFLSNPAETLLLTDKNYQDDLAHAIYIGVTDYLAQSPSGHLQ
;
A
#
# COMPACT_ATOMS: atom_id res chain seq x y z
N VAL A 1 -5.44 55.01 52.47
CA VAL A 1 -4.60 55.51 51.38
C VAL A 1 -4.49 54.37 50.36
N GLY A 2 -5.40 54.35 49.38
CA GLY A 2 -5.37 53.39 48.27
C GLY A 2 -4.41 53.91 47.20
N SER A 3 -3.39 53.12 46.87
CA SER A 3 -2.48 53.43 45.78
C SER A 3 -3.23 53.29 44.45
N GLU A 4 -3.58 54.42 43.85
CA GLU A 4 -4.01 54.47 42.46
C GLU A 4 -2.83 54.07 41.54
N MET A 5 -2.82 52.82 41.10
CA MET A 5 -1.84 52.39 40.10
C MET A 5 -2.16 53.10 38.78
N CYS A 6 -1.23 53.91 38.28
CA CYS A 6 -1.40 54.77 37.13
C CYS A 6 -1.83 53.96 35.90
N ILE A 7 -2.78 54.47 35.11
CA ILE A 7 -3.31 53.83 33.88
C ILE A 7 -2.17 53.44 32.95
N ARG A 8 -1.09 54.22 32.94
CA ARG A 8 0.14 53.98 32.17
C ARG A 8 0.85 52.68 32.59
N ASP A 9 0.90 52.38 33.89
CA ASP A 9 1.58 51.19 34.41
C ASP A 9 0.80 49.92 34.10
N ARG A 10 -0.54 49.99 34.12
CA ARG A 10 -1.42 48.89 33.67
C ARG A 10 -1.28 48.59 32.17
N TYR A 11 -1.08 49.62 31.33
CA TYR A 11 -0.88 49.47 29.90
C TYR A 11 0.49 48.83 29.59
N ILE A 12 1.55 49.21 30.28
CA ILE A 12 2.89 48.65 30.12
C ILE A 12 2.91 47.16 30.54
N ILE A 13 2.28 46.81 31.66
CA ILE A 13 2.20 45.43 32.14
C ILE A 13 1.42 44.56 31.15
N LYS A 14 0.29 45.04 30.59
CA LYS A 14 -0.45 44.32 29.53
C LYS A 14 0.40 44.14 28.29
N LYS A 15 1.07 45.18 27.80
CA LYS A 15 1.92 45.13 26.60
C LYS A 15 3.05 44.11 26.75
N ASN A 16 3.72 44.08 27.90
CA ASN A 16 4.78 43.11 28.18
C ASN A 16 4.27 41.68 28.26
N LYS A 17 3.04 41.47 28.77
CA LYS A 17 2.40 40.12 28.79
C LYS A 17 2.10 39.59 27.39
N TYR A 18 1.61 40.43 26.48
CA TYR A 18 1.39 40.04 25.08
C TYR A 18 2.69 39.78 24.32
N CYS A 19 3.76 40.60 24.59
CA CYS A 19 5.08 40.35 24.02
C CYS A 19 5.67 39.01 24.50
N LEU A 20 5.48 38.63 25.76
CA LEU A 20 5.95 37.37 26.30
C LEU A 20 5.18 36.18 25.68
N ILE A 21 3.87 36.28 25.54
CA ILE A 21 3.03 35.24 24.90
C ILE A 21 3.44 35.07 23.43
N LEU A 22 3.66 36.15 22.70
CA LEU A 22 4.11 36.11 21.32
C LEU A 22 5.50 35.46 21.19
N ALA A 23 6.43 35.81 22.09
CA ALA A 23 7.75 35.19 22.12
C ALA A 23 7.70 33.68 22.39
N LEU A 24 6.82 33.22 23.30
CA LEU A 24 6.60 31.80 23.58
C LEU A 24 5.99 31.08 22.39
N PHE A 25 5.06 31.70 21.66
CA PHE A 25 4.48 31.13 20.41
C PHE A 25 5.54 31.00 19.32
N ILE A 26 6.39 32.01 19.14
CA ILE A 26 7.49 31.96 18.17
C ILE A 26 8.48 30.85 18.54
N LEU A 27 8.84 30.75 19.83
CA LEU A 27 9.76 29.73 20.33
C LEU A 27 9.19 28.32 20.15
N SER A 28 7.89 28.10 20.45
CA SER A 28 7.23 26.79 20.20
C SER A 28 7.17 26.43 18.72
N PHE A 29 6.98 27.41 17.83
CA PHE A 29 7.00 27.21 16.39
C PHE A 29 8.38 26.80 15.88
N TYR A 30 9.46 27.41 16.37
CA TYR A 30 10.83 27.05 16.02
C TYR A 30 11.28 25.73 16.65
N LEU A 31 10.86 25.42 17.89
CA LEU A 31 11.09 24.11 18.51
C LEU A 31 10.35 23.00 17.77
N GLY A 32 9.09 23.22 17.37
CA GLY A 32 8.33 22.26 16.57
C GLY A 32 8.98 21.96 15.21
N ARG A 33 9.53 23.00 14.54
CA ARG A 33 10.28 22.81 13.28
C ARG A 33 11.62 22.11 13.48
N GLY A 34 12.29 22.36 14.61
CA GLY A 34 13.53 21.67 14.97
C GLY A 34 13.33 20.17 15.21
N VAL A 35 12.24 19.79 15.89
CA VAL A 35 11.87 18.39 16.12
C VAL A 35 11.52 17.68 14.81
N CYS A 36 10.79 18.34 13.90
CA CYS A 36 10.53 17.79 12.55
C CYS A 36 11.80 17.65 11.70
N ALA A 37 12.78 18.54 11.84
CA ALA A 37 14.05 18.46 11.13
C ALA A 37 14.95 17.34 11.70
N LEU A 38 14.94 17.11 13.01
CA LEU A 38 15.66 16.00 13.65
C LEU A 38 15.03 14.65 13.31
N ALA A 39 13.70 14.56 13.21
CA ALA A 39 13.03 13.34 12.78
C ALA A 39 13.33 12.95 11.31
N LYS A 40 13.70 13.92 10.45
CA LYS A 40 14.15 13.65 9.08
C LYS A 40 15.58 13.10 8.98
N ASN A 41 16.35 13.15 10.04
CA ASN A 41 17.77 12.77 10.02
C ASN A 41 18.10 11.49 10.81
N THR A 42 17.08 10.77 11.30
CA THR A 42 17.28 9.47 11.91
C THR A 42 17.38 8.39 10.84
N GLY A 43 18.59 8.09 10.41
CA GLY A 43 18.95 6.83 9.83
C GLY A 43 18.73 6.72 8.33
N LYS A 44 19.71 7.19 7.56
CA LYS A 44 20.03 6.56 6.28
C LYS A 44 20.56 5.14 6.61
N ASN A 45 19.64 4.24 6.98
CA ASN A 45 19.95 2.83 7.06
C ASN A 45 20.13 2.34 5.63
N THR A 46 21.35 1.95 5.26
CA THR A 46 21.75 1.55 3.91
C THR A 46 21.13 0.23 3.43
N ASN A 47 20.28 -0.39 4.24
CA ASN A 47 19.42 -1.51 3.87
C ASN A 47 17.98 -1.00 3.74
N SER A 48 17.65 -0.31 2.63
CA SER A 48 16.28 0.03 2.32
C SER A 48 15.46 -1.26 2.13
N THR A 49 14.40 -1.41 2.94
CA THR A 49 13.46 -2.53 2.79
C THR A 49 12.89 -2.53 1.37
N VAL A 50 13.08 -3.62 0.66
CA VAL A 50 12.60 -3.78 -0.72
C VAL A 50 11.21 -4.39 -0.72
N ILE A 51 10.29 -3.74 -1.41
CA ILE A 51 8.91 -4.20 -1.62
C ILE A 51 8.73 -4.45 -3.11
N VAL A 52 8.24 -5.63 -3.48
CA VAL A 52 7.85 -5.92 -4.86
C VAL A 52 6.35 -5.69 -5.01
N ILE A 53 5.97 -4.91 -6.01
CA ILE A 53 4.56 -4.72 -6.41
C ILE A 53 4.39 -5.27 -7.82
N ASP A 54 3.42 -6.15 -7.95
CA ASP A 54 3.12 -6.86 -9.20
C ASP A 54 1.72 -6.50 -9.68
N PRO A 55 1.58 -5.58 -10.65
CA PRO A 55 0.30 -5.42 -11.34
C PRO A 55 0.03 -6.65 -12.18
N GLY A 56 -0.94 -7.49 -11.78
CA GLY A 56 -1.29 -8.72 -12.49
C GLY A 56 -1.67 -8.46 -13.95
N HIS A 57 -1.48 -9.49 -14.83
CA HIS A 57 -1.74 -9.40 -16.26
C HIS A 57 -0.87 -8.34 -16.97
N GLY A 58 -1.22 -7.97 -18.20
CA GLY A 58 -0.51 -6.96 -19.00
C GLY A 58 -0.26 -7.42 -20.43
N GLY A 59 0.00 -6.48 -21.32
CA GLY A 59 0.25 -6.76 -22.74
C GLY A 59 -0.92 -7.50 -23.39
N SER A 60 -0.66 -8.69 -23.90
CA SER A 60 -1.65 -9.54 -24.55
C SER A 60 -2.66 -10.22 -23.61
N ASP A 61 -2.36 -10.26 -22.29
CA ASP A 61 -3.26 -10.80 -21.27
C ASP A 61 -4.08 -9.68 -20.61
N PRO A 62 -5.37 -9.48 -20.98
CA PRO A 62 -6.20 -8.44 -20.40
C PRO A 62 -6.65 -8.75 -18.96
N GLY A 63 -6.48 -10.01 -18.49
CA GLY A 63 -7.15 -10.53 -17.32
C GLY A 63 -8.66 -10.63 -17.53
N LYS A 64 -9.44 -10.41 -16.46
CA LYS A 64 -10.90 -10.31 -16.57
C LYS A 64 -11.30 -9.05 -17.33
N ILE A 65 -12.28 -9.20 -18.23
CA ILE A 65 -12.95 -8.05 -18.86
C ILE A 65 -14.36 -7.96 -18.27
N SER A 66 -14.72 -6.79 -17.74
CA SER A 66 -16.06 -6.53 -17.21
C SER A 66 -17.09 -6.47 -18.33
N THR A 67 -18.37 -6.46 -17.96
CA THR A 67 -19.49 -6.27 -18.94
C THR A 67 -19.48 -4.91 -19.63
N SER A 68 -18.82 -3.91 -19.04
CA SER A 68 -18.63 -2.55 -19.61
C SER A 68 -17.33 -2.40 -20.39
N GLY A 69 -16.54 -3.47 -20.56
CA GLY A 69 -15.30 -3.46 -21.33
C GLY A 69 -14.05 -3.05 -20.54
N VAL A 70 -14.15 -2.85 -19.23
CA VAL A 70 -13.00 -2.54 -18.37
C VAL A 70 -12.09 -3.76 -18.27
N MET A 71 -10.80 -3.59 -18.57
CA MET A 71 -9.81 -4.67 -18.48
C MET A 71 -9.13 -4.67 -17.11
N GLU A 72 -8.98 -5.84 -16.53
CA GLU A 72 -8.33 -6.04 -15.23
C GLU A 72 -6.91 -5.47 -15.19
N LYS A 73 -6.12 -5.71 -16.24
CA LYS A 73 -4.72 -5.25 -16.34
C LYS A 73 -4.55 -3.76 -16.12
N ASP A 74 -5.54 -2.95 -16.56
CA ASP A 74 -5.48 -1.48 -16.47
C ASP A 74 -5.78 -1.01 -15.05
N VAL A 75 -6.79 -1.61 -14.41
CA VAL A 75 -7.14 -1.35 -13.01
C VAL A 75 -5.98 -1.76 -12.09
N ASN A 76 -5.41 -2.96 -12.31
CA ASN A 76 -4.27 -3.46 -11.57
C ASN A 76 -3.08 -2.50 -11.63
N LEU A 77 -2.74 -2.01 -12.83
CA LEU A 77 -1.64 -1.07 -13.02
C LEU A 77 -1.89 0.26 -12.30
N SER A 78 -3.12 0.79 -12.40
CA SER A 78 -3.47 2.06 -11.76
C SER A 78 -3.34 2.00 -10.24
N ILE A 79 -3.90 0.97 -9.59
CA ILE A 79 -3.79 0.77 -8.13
C ILE A 79 -2.32 0.53 -7.72
N ALA A 80 -1.59 -0.29 -8.47
CA ALA A 80 -0.19 -0.59 -8.19
C ALA A 80 0.72 0.65 -8.28
N MET A 81 0.46 1.56 -9.23
CA MET A 81 1.21 2.81 -9.34
C MET A 81 0.93 3.76 -8.17
N ALA A 82 -0.32 3.85 -7.70
CA ALA A 82 -0.65 4.61 -6.50
C ALA A 82 0.04 4.03 -5.26
N LEU A 83 0.01 2.70 -5.11
CA LEU A 83 0.67 1.99 -4.01
C LEU A 83 2.19 2.19 -4.01
N LYS A 84 2.82 2.13 -5.19
CA LYS A 84 4.25 2.43 -5.38
C LYS A 84 4.60 3.80 -4.81
N GLN A 85 3.84 4.83 -5.18
CA GLN A 85 4.10 6.20 -4.73
C GLN A 85 3.99 6.34 -3.21
N LEU A 86 3.04 5.66 -2.57
CA LEU A 86 2.90 5.67 -1.10
C LEU A 86 4.15 5.10 -0.41
N PHE A 87 4.65 3.96 -0.87
CA PHE A 87 5.86 3.35 -0.30
C PHE A 87 7.12 4.18 -0.54
N GLU A 88 7.33 4.67 -1.77
CA GLU A 88 8.50 5.50 -2.11
C GLU A 88 8.55 6.80 -1.30
N ASN A 89 7.40 7.46 -1.09
CA ASN A 89 7.28 8.66 -0.27
C ASN A 89 7.67 8.44 1.21
N ARG A 90 7.69 7.20 1.66
CA ARG A 90 8.10 6.78 3.02
C ARG A 90 9.48 6.16 3.08
N GLY A 91 10.24 6.18 1.98
CA GLY A 91 11.63 5.76 1.92
C GLY A 91 11.85 4.26 1.68
N PHE A 92 10.81 3.50 1.33
CA PHE A 92 10.96 2.12 0.88
C PHE A 92 11.53 2.08 -0.54
N THR A 93 12.30 1.05 -0.84
CA THR A 93 12.68 0.73 -2.22
C THR A 93 11.59 -0.13 -2.85
N VAL A 94 10.99 0.36 -3.94
CA VAL A 94 9.94 -0.38 -4.65
C VAL A 94 10.47 -0.93 -5.97
N VAL A 95 10.22 -2.22 -6.20
CA VAL A 95 10.45 -2.90 -7.48
C VAL A 95 9.09 -3.27 -8.06
N MET A 96 8.78 -2.72 -9.24
CA MET A 96 7.58 -3.08 -9.99
C MET A 96 7.90 -4.20 -10.96
N THR A 97 6.99 -5.18 -11.15
CA THR A 97 7.15 -6.17 -12.22
C THR A 97 6.92 -5.55 -13.60
N ARG A 98 5.96 -4.63 -13.71
CA ARG A 98 5.73 -3.77 -14.87
C ARG A 98 5.28 -2.38 -14.45
N THR A 99 5.56 -1.38 -15.26
CA THR A 99 5.13 0.03 -15.06
C THR A 99 4.32 0.58 -16.23
N THR A 100 4.12 -0.25 -17.25
CA THR A 100 3.33 0.04 -18.45
C THR A 100 2.44 -1.14 -18.80
N ASP A 101 1.63 -1.02 -19.84
CA ASP A 101 0.86 -2.15 -20.38
C ASP A 101 1.77 -3.06 -21.22
N CYS A 102 2.42 -4.00 -20.55
CA CYS A 102 3.26 -5.02 -21.17
C CYS A 102 3.19 -6.32 -20.36
N ASP A 103 3.46 -7.44 -20.99
CA ASP A 103 3.87 -8.67 -20.32
C ASP A 103 5.42 -8.75 -20.24
N LEU A 104 5.93 -9.70 -19.50
CA LEU A 104 7.38 -9.90 -19.33
C LEU A 104 7.93 -11.06 -20.18
N ALA A 105 7.07 -11.75 -20.90
CA ALA A 105 7.51 -12.83 -21.76
C ALA A 105 8.37 -12.31 -22.91
N PRO A 106 9.38 -13.08 -23.40
CA PRO A 106 10.07 -12.74 -24.63
C PRO A 106 9.13 -12.79 -25.83
N ASP A 107 9.32 -11.91 -26.83
CA ASP A 107 8.47 -11.81 -28.02
C ASP A 107 8.32 -13.13 -28.80
N ASN A 108 9.33 -14.02 -28.73
CA ASN A 108 9.35 -15.31 -29.40
C ASN A 108 9.09 -16.50 -28.45
N SER A 109 8.49 -16.25 -27.28
CA SER A 109 8.20 -17.30 -26.31
C SER A 109 7.20 -18.33 -26.87
N LYS A 110 7.49 -19.60 -26.65
CA LYS A 110 6.56 -20.70 -26.94
C LYS A 110 5.52 -20.89 -25.82
N HIS A 111 5.78 -20.35 -24.64
CA HIS A 111 4.95 -20.46 -23.44
C HIS A 111 4.82 -19.10 -22.74
N PRO A 112 4.27 -18.06 -23.41
CA PRO A 112 4.35 -16.67 -22.93
C PRO A 112 3.79 -16.50 -21.52
N LYS A 113 2.68 -17.15 -21.18
CA LYS A 113 2.10 -17.06 -19.83
C LYS A 113 3.03 -17.63 -18.75
N THR A 114 3.68 -18.76 -19.00
CA THR A 114 4.62 -19.38 -18.05
C THR A 114 5.88 -18.52 -17.90
N ASP A 115 6.39 -18.00 -19.00
CA ASP A 115 7.59 -17.18 -19.01
C ASP A 115 7.35 -15.83 -18.29
N ASP A 116 6.20 -15.21 -18.52
CA ASP A 116 5.77 -14.01 -17.80
C ASP A 116 5.72 -14.26 -16.29
N LEU A 117 5.00 -15.27 -15.83
CA LEU A 117 4.91 -15.64 -14.43
C LEU A 117 6.27 -16.00 -13.81
N THR A 118 7.14 -16.66 -14.56
CA THR A 118 8.50 -17.02 -14.11
C THR A 118 9.33 -15.77 -13.88
N LYS A 119 9.26 -14.78 -14.77
CA LYS A 119 9.98 -13.51 -14.58
C LYS A 119 9.44 -12.69 -13.43
N ARG A 120 8.13 -12.66 -13.22
CA ARG A 120 7.51 -12.01 -12.05
C ARG A 120 8.02 -12.63 -10.75
N THR A 121 7.96 -13.96 -10.63
CA THR A 121 8.43 -14.66 -9.43
C THR A 121 9.94 -14.56 -9.20
N ALA A 122 10.74 -14.42 -10.26
CA ALA A 122 12.17 -14.16 -10.12
C ALA A 122 12.49 -12.81 -9.47
N LEU A 123 11.65 -11.79 -9.70
CA LEU A 123 11.76 -10.51 -8.99
C LEU A 123 11.35 -10.64 -7.51
N MET A 124 10.29 -11.37 -7.22
CA MET A 124 9.76 -11.61 -5.88
C MET A 124 10.66 -12.49 -5.01
N SER A 125 11.55 -13.27 -5.63
CA SER A 125 12.41 -14.23 -4.95
C SER A 125 13.83 -13.75 -4.71
N LYS A 126 14.12 -12.45 -4.91
CA LYS A 126 15.43 -11.89 -4.57
C LYS A 126 15.60 -11.85 -3.04
N SER A 127 16.82 -12.12 -2.58
CA SER A 127 17.14 -12.27 -1.15
C SER A 127 16.88 -11.03 -0.28
N ASN A 128 16.80 -9.85 -0.91
CA ASN A 128 16.54 -8.58 -0.21
C ASN A 128 15.08 -8.13 -0.26
N VAL A 129 14.17 -8.94 -0.79
CA VAL A 129 12.73 -8.62 -0.84
C VAL A 129 12.08 -8.97 0.48
N ALA A 130 11.52 -7.97 1.15
CA ALA A 130 10.82 -8.15 2.43
C ALA A 130 9.41 -8.70 2.23
N VAL A 131 8.67 -8.18 1.25
CA VAL A 131 7.31 -8.63 0.89
C VAL A 131 7.05 -8.42 -0.60
N SER A 132 6.11 -9.21 -1.13
CA SER A 132 5.60 -9.07 -2.50
C SER A 132 4.08 -8.98 -2.51
N ILE A 133 3.52 -8.03 -3.27
CA ILE A 133 2.09 -7.76 -3.36
C ILE A 133 1.69 -7.82 -4.83
N SER A 134 0.89 -8.82 -5.20
CA SER A 134 0.29 -8.92 -6.54
C SER A 134 -1.12 -8.36 -6.51
N ILE A 135 -1.40 -7.39 -7.37
CA ILE A 135 -2.68 -6.66 -7.45
C ILE A 135 -3.51 -7.25 -8.57
N HIS A 136 -4.73 -7.66 -8.24
CA HIS A 136 -5.68 -8.30 -9.13
C HIS A 136 -7.11 -7.81 -8.88
N GLN A 137 -8.02 -8.19 -9.80
CA GLN A 137 -9.46 -8.01 -9.66
C GLN A 137 -10.15 -9.36 -9.83
N ASN A 138 -10.99 -9.70 -8.87
CA ASN A 138 -11.69 -10.97 -8.84
C ASN A 138 -12.81 -11.05 -9.91
N SER A 139 -13.28 -12.25 -10.14
CA SER A 139 -14.45 -12.52 -10.97
C SER A 139 -15.15 -13.78 -10.48
N PHE A 140 -16.48 -13.71 -10.40
CA PHE A 140 -17.30 -14.87 -10.04
C PHE A 140 -18.57 -14.94 -10.90
N GLU A 141 -19.19 -16.12 -11.00
CA GLU A 141 -20.40 -16.33 -11.80
C GLU A 141 -21.57 -15.51 -11.25
N ASP A 142 -21.72 -15.49 -9.91
CA ASP A 142 -22.68 -14.61 -9.25
C ASP A 142 -22.16 -13.16 -9.25
N SER A 143 -22.80 -12.33 -10.08
CA SER A 143 -22.48 -10.92 -10.22
C SER A 143 -22.81 -10.06 -8.98
N SER A 144 -23.45 -10.62 -7.96
CA SER A 144 -23.66 -9.97 -6.66
C SER A 144 -22.43 -10.10 -5.75
N SER A 145 -21.47 -10.96 -6.10
CA SER A 145 -20.23 -11.11 -5.34
C SER A 145 -19.47 -9.80 -5.29
N CYS A 146 -19.02 -9.37 -4.08
CA CYS A 146 -18.38 -8.09 -3.86
C CYS A 146 -17.35 -8.15 -2.71
N GLY A 147 -16.53 -7.10 -2.61
CA GLY A 147 -15.56 -6.89 -1.55
C GLY A 147 -14.19 -7.54 -1.79
N PRO A 148 -13.15 -7.03 -1.09
CA PRO A 148 -11.79 -7.49 -1.27
C PRO A 148 -11.59 -8.92 -0.76
N GLN A 149 -10.61 -9.62 -1.36
CA GLN A 149 -10.16 -10.95 -0.95
C GLN A 149 -8.64 -10.99 -1.01
N VAL A 150 -7.98 -11.62 -0.04
CA VAL A 150 -6.53 -11.79 -0.07
C VAL A 150 -6.16 -13.26 -0.02
N PHE A 151 -5.35 -13.68 -1.01
CA PHE A 151 -4.84 -15.05 -1.11
C PHE A 151 -3.38 -15.11 -0.66
N TYR A 152 -3.01 -16.22 -0.06
CA TYR A 152 -1.64 -16.53 0.33
C TYR A 152 -1.30 -18.00 0.03
N TYR A 153 0.01 -18.32 -0.06
CA TYR A 153 0.42 -19.71 -0.21
C TYR A 153 0.15 -20.49 1.08
N GLU A 154 -0.58 -21.61 0.98
CA GLU A 154 -1.05 -22.37 2.14
C GLU A 154 0.08 -22.79 3.09
N ALA A 155 1.28 -23.09 2.57
CA ALA A 155 2.44 -23.50 3.36
C ALA A 155 3.29 -22.31 3.89
N SER A 156 2.84 -21.04 3.69
CA SER A 156 3.57 -19.85 4.13
C SER A 156 2.89 -19.20 5.33
N ASP A 157 3.44 -19.39 6.54
CA ASP A 157 2.95 -18.70 7.74
C ASP A 157 3.14 -17.17 7.60
N ALA A 158 4.29 -16.72 7.12
CA ALA A 158 4.56 -15.31 6.88
C ALA A 158 3.60 -14.70 5.82
N GLY A 159 3.28 -15.46 4.76
CA GLY A 159 2.26 -15.07 3.78
C GLY A 159 0.87 -14.99 4.39
N LYS A 160 0.53 -15.87 5.32
CA LYS A 160 -0.74 -15.86 6.05
C LYS A 160 -0.87 -14.62 6.95
N GLU A 161 0.20 -14.29 7.68
CA GLU A 161 0.23 -13.09 8.53
C GLU A 161 0.10 -11.81 7.71
N LEU A 162 0.85 -11.70 6.60
CA LEU A 162 0.75 -10.60 5.66
C LEU A 162 -0.68 -10.48 5.09
N ALA A 163 -1.28 -11.60 4.67
CA ALA A 163 -2.64 -11.61 4.14
C ALA A 163 -3.66 -11.14 5.18
N SER A 164 -3.52 -11.55 6.45
CA SER A 164 -4.39 -11.14 7.54
C SER A 164 -4.30 -9.63 7.79
N SER A 165 -3.09 -9.10 7.83
CA SER A 165 -2.85 -7.67 8.03
C SER A 165 -3.43 -6.82 6.89
N VAL A 166 -3.16 -7.21 5.63
CA VAL A 166 -3.65 -6.50 4.45
C VAL A 166 -5.18 -6.54 4.36
N LEU A 167 -5.79 -7.72 4.54
CA LEU A 167 -7.26 -7.84 4.48
C LEU A 167 -7.93 -7.10 5.63
N GLY A 168 -7.36 -7.12 6.84
CA GLY A 168 -7.83 -6.36 7.99
C GLY A 168 -7.87 -4.86 7.71
N ALA A 169 -6.79 -4.32 7.14
CA ALA A 169 -6.70 -2.92 6.76
C ALA A 169 -7.70 -2.54 5.64
N LEU A 170 -7.85 -3.39 4.61
CA LEU A 170 -8.86 -3.20 3.55
C LEU A 170 -10.27 -3.14 4.12
N ASN A 171 -10.65 -4.11 4.96
CA ASN A 171 -11.98 -4.18 5.57
C ASN A 171 -12.28 -2.94 6.42
N THR A 172 -11.29 -2.46 7.18
CA THR A 172 -11.44 -1.30 8.05
C THR A 172 -11.52 0.00 7.26
N SER A 173 -10.58 0.21 6.34
CA SER A 173 -10.47 1.46 5.58
C SER A 173 -11.63 1.67 4.60
N LEU A 174 -12.13 0.58 4.01
CA LEU A 174 -13.23 0.63 3.04
C LEU A 174 -14.61 0.40 3.69
N CYS A 175 -14.68 0.25 5.01
CA CYS A 175 -15.90 -0.01 5.75
C CYS A 175 -16.71 -1.21 5.18
N VAL A 176 -16.01 -2.32 4.88
CA VAL A 176 -16.63 -3.49 4.24
C VAL A 176 -17.71 -4.10 5.12
N ALA A 177 -18.96 -4.10 4.65
CA ALA A 177 -20.11 -4.56 5.45
C ALA A 177 -20.08 -6.07 5.74
N ASN A 178 -19.63 -6.88 4.78
CA ASN A 178 -19.54 -8.34 4.89
C ASN A 178 -18.10 -8.79 4.63
N PRO A 179 -17.19 -8.68 5.62
CA PRO A 179 -15.78 -9.03 5.46
C PRO A 179 -15.58 -10.49 5.07
N ARG A 180 -14.72 -10.71 4.08
CA ARG A 180 -14.26 -12.06 3.73
C ARG A 180 -13.10 -12.49 4.63
N SER A 181 -12.83 -13.81 4.67
CA SER A 181 -11.61 -14.34 5.30
C SER A 181 -10.46 -14.39 4.30
N ILE A 182 -9.21 -14.37 4.78
CA ILE A 182 -8.05 -14.70 3.96
C ILE A 182 -8.19 -16.11 3.38
N LYS A 183 -7.63 -16.36 2.20
CA LYS A 183 -7.83 -17.61 1.49
C LYS A 183 -6.51 -18.33 1.17
N PRO A 184 -6.27 -19.53 1.73
CA PRO A 184 -5.10 -20.32 1.35
C PRO A 184 -5.24 -20.79 -0.10
N ASN A 185 -4.12 -20.85 -0.83
CA ASN A 185 -4.07 -21.35 -2.19
C ASN A 185 -2.78 -22.16 -2.43
N LYS A 186 -2.90 -23.31 -3.09
CA LYS A 186 -1.78 -24.21 -3.43
C LYS A 186 -1.35 -24.10 -4.88
N GLU A 187 -2.20 -23.54 -5.75
CA GLU A 187 -2.08 -23.66 -7.19
C GLU A 187 -1.57 -22.38 -7.86
N TYR A 188 -1.83 -21.21 -7.28
CA TYR A 188 -1.37 -19.96 -7.87
C TYR A 188 0.14 -19.92 -7.98
N PHE A 189 0.63 -19.86 -9.23
CA PHE A 189 2.05 -19.95 -9.56
C PHE A 189 2.89 -18.92 -8.79
N ILE A 190 2.43 -17.69 -8.77
CA ILE A 190 3.12 -16.58 -8.07
C ILE A 190 3.27 -16.88 -6.57
N LEU A 191 2.21 -17.35 -5.91
CA LEU A 191 2.27 -17.67 -4.47
C LEU A 191 3.19 -18.87 -4.20
N LYS A 192 3.11 -19.90 -5.03
CA LYS A 192 3.86 -21.15 -4.86
C LYS A 192 5.36 -21.01 -5.13
N LYS A 193 5.74 -20.12 -6.05
CA LYS A 193 7.13 -19.99 -6.54
C LYS A 193 7.90 -18.85 -5.93
N SER A 194 7.22 -17.88 -5.32
CA SER A 194 7.89 -16.79 -4.60
C SER A 194 8.50 -17.29 -3.29
N THR A 195 9.67 -16.81 -2.95
CA THR A 195 10.35 -17.12 -1.69
C THR A 195 10.16 -16.05 -0.61
N SER A 196 9.80 -14.82 -0.99
CA SER A 196 9.39 -13.79 -0.06
C SER A 196 7.95 -14.02 0.41
N PRO A 197 7.54 -13.49 1.59
CA PRO A 197 6.14 -13.38 1.97
C PRO A 197 5.34 -12.71 0.85
N THR A 198 4.41 -13.43 0.23
CA THR A 198 3.71 -12.97 -0.99
C THR A 198 2.21 -13.15 -0.84
N VAL A 199 1.47 -12.13 -1.25
CA VAL A 199 -0.01 -12.16 -1.32
C VAL A 199 -0.51 -11.75 -2.69
N ILE A 200 -1.67 -12.29 -3.07
CA ILE A 200 -2.49 -11.77 -4.16
C ILE A 200 -3.67 -11.05 -3.53
N VAL A 201 -3.80 -9.77 -3.86
CA VAL A 201 -4.88 -8.90 -3.39
C VAL A 201 -5.88 -8.73 -4.52
N GLU A 202 -7.03 -9.38 -4.38
CA GLU A 202 -8.21 -9.18 -5.22
C GLU A 202 -8.98 -7.98 -4.65
N CYS A 203 -8.86 -6.83 -5.29
CA CYS A 203 -9.36 -5.56 -4.75
C CYS A 203 -10.89 -5.46 -4.77
N GLY A 204 -11.55 -6.19 -5.67
CA GLY A 204 -13.00 -6.28 -5.85
C GLY A 204 -13.33 -7.16 -7.04
N PHE A 205 -14.60 -7.22 -7.44
CA PHE A 205 -15.09 -8.13 -8.50
C PHE A 205 -15.44 -7.36 -9.78
N LEU A 206 -14.69 -7.54 -10.85
CA LEU A 206 -15.02 -7.00 -12.17
C LEU A 206 -16.26 -7.67 -12.83
N SER A 207 -16.72 -8.79 -12.28
CA SER A 207 -18.01 -9.38 -12.64
C SER A 207 -19.21 -8.65 -12.03
N ASN A 208 -18.99 -7.79 -11.02
CA ASN A 208 -20.01 -6.97 -10.38
C ASN A 208 -20.02 -5.55 -11.00
N PRO A 209 -21.11 -5.13 -11.67
CA PRO A 209 -21.17 -3.82 -12.32
C PRO A 209 -20.99 -2.64 -11.35
N ALA A 210 -21.50 -2.75 -10.11
CA ALA A 210 -21.36 -1.69 -9.12
C ALA A 210 -19.91 -1.57 -8.63
N GLU A 211 -19.22 -2.70 -8.39
CA GLU A 211 -17.79 -2.66 -8.05
C GLU A 211 -16.92 -2.21 -9.23
N THR A 212 -17.29 -2.56 -10.47
CA THR A 212 -16.58 -2.08 -11.66
C THR A 212 -16.54 -0.54 -11.71
N LEU A 213 -17.64 0.13 -11.35
CA LEU A 213 -17.67 1.60 -11.27
C LEU A 213 -16.74 2.13 -10.19
N LEU A 214 -16.71 1.52 -9.01
CA LEU A 214 -15.78 1.89 -7.94
C LEU A 214 -14.33 1.62 -8.34
N LEU A 215 -14.03 0.44 -8.88
CA LEU A 215 -12.70 0.03 -9.29
C LEU A 215 -12.09 0.88 -10.41
N THR A 216 -12.91 1.61 -11.15
CA THR A 216 -12.48 2.59 -12.17
C THR A 216 -12.45 4.04 -11.64
N ASP A 217 -12.98 4.30 -10.45
CA ASP A 217 -12.86 5.61 -9.80
C ASP A 217 -11.47 5.80 -9.18
N LYS A 218 -10.82 6.92 -9.52
CA LYS A 218 -9.44 7.19 -9.07
C LYS A 218 -9.33 7.34 -7.55
N ASN A 219 -10.33 7.95 -6.90
CA ASN A 219 -10.29 8.12 -5.45
C ASN A 219 -10.41 6.77 -4.75
N TYR A 220 -11.29 5.90 -5.23
CA TYR A 220 -11.43 4.55 -4.68
C TYR A 220 -10.16 3.70 -4.91
N GLN A 221 -9.48 3.84 -6.04
CA GLN A 221 -8.19 3.20 -6.29
C GLN A 221 -7.10 3.71 -5.32
N ASP A 222 -7.11 5.01 -5.00
CA ASP A 222 -6.20 5.59 -4.02
C ASP A 222 -6.52 5.12 -2.60
N ASP A 223 -7.80 4.97 -2.24
CA ASP A 223 -8.23 4.39 -0.96
C ASP A 223 -7.81 2.92 -0.83
N LEU A 224 -7.96 2.11 -1.90
CA LEU A 224 -7.46 0.74 -1.98
C LEU A 224 -5.94 0.68 -1.77
N ALA A 225 -5.20 1.50 -2.51
CA ALA A 225 -3.74 1.56 -2.39
C ALA A 225 -3.31 1.96 -0.97
N HIS A 226 -4.00 2.94 -0.36
CA HIS A 226 -3.72 3.38 1.00
C HIS A 226 -4.02 2.28 2.04
N ALA A 227 -5.13 1.56 1.89
CA ALA A 227 -5.46 0.43 2.77
C ALA A 227 -4.43 -0.70 2.68
N ILE A 228 -4.01 -1.07 1.45
CA ILE A 228 -2.95 -2.07 1.25
C ILE A 228 -1.64 -1.59 1.87
N TYR A 229 -1.28 -0.31 1.69
CA TYR A 229 -0.09 0.29 2.30
C TYR A 229 -0.11 0.16 3.82
N ILE A 230 -1.23 0.49 4.49
CA ILE A 230 -1.40 0.34 5.95
C ILE A 230 -1.16 -1.12 6.35
N GLY A 231 -1.86 -2.07 5.72
CA GLY A 231 -1.73 -3.48 6.08
C GLY A 231 -0.31 -4.02 5.92
N VAL A 232 0.40 -3.62 4.87
CA VAL A 232 1.81 -4.03 4.66
C VAL A 232 2.74 -3.40 5.70
N THR A 233 2.56 -2.11 6.00
CA THR A 233 3.41 -1.43 7.01
C THR A 233 3.16 -1.96 8.42
N ASP A 234 1.93 -2.31 8.76
CA ASP A 234 1.59 -2.93 10.04
C ASP A 234 2.22 -4.33 10.16
N TYR A 235 2.19 -5.13 9.11
CA TYR A 235 2.88 -6.41 9.06
C TYR A 235 4.40 -6.25 9.27
N LEU A 236 5.03 -5.34 8.53
CA LEU A 236 6.48 -5.10 8.64
C LEU A 236 6.89 -4.57 10.02
N ALA A 237 6.03 -3.79 10.70
CA ALA A 237 6.28 -3.30 12.04
C ALA A 237 6.17 -4.39 13.12
N GLN A 238 5.36 -5.42 12.91
CA GLN A 238 5.14 -6.53 13.84
C GLN A 238 6.11 -7.69 13.61
N SER A 239 6.64 -7.82 12.39
CA SER A 239 7.64 -8.86 12.09
C SER A 239 8.94 -8.52 12.81
N PRO A 240 9.43 -9.38 13.73
CA PRO A 240 10.74 -9.20 14.33
C PRO A 240 11.78 -9.12 13.20
N SER A 241 12.77 -8.26 13.36
CA SER A 241 13.86 -7.97 12.39
C SER A 241 14.72 -9.19 11.99
N GLY A 242 14.19 -10.40 12.03
CA GLY A 242 14.85 -11.69 11.86
C GLY A 242 14.70 -12.36 10.49
N HIS A 243 13.92 -11.82 9.56
CA HIS A 243 13.81 -12.38 8.20
C HIS A 243 14.74 -11.70 7.18
N LEU A 244 15.64 -10.83 7.64
CA LEU A 244 16.75 -10.29 6.85
C LEU A 244 18.05 -11.05 7.20
N GLN A 245 18.09 -12.36 6.97
CA GLN A 245 19.32 -13.13 6.91
C GLN A 245 19.61 -13.57 5.49
#